data_2bc16f5f20d154f835aca8a45dd70f01
#
_entry.id   2bc16f5f20d154f835aca8a45dd70f01
#
_cell.length_a   1.000
_cell.length_b   1.000
_cell.length_c   1.000
_cell.angle_alpha   90.00
_cell.angle_beta   90.00
_cell.angle_gamma   90.00
#
_symmetry.space_group_name_H-M   'P 1'
#
loop_
_entity.id
_entity.type
_entity.pdbx_description
1 polymer ?
#
loop_
_entity_poly.entity_id
_entity_poly.type
_entity_poly.pdbx_seq_one_letter_code
_entity_poly.pdbx_strand_id
1 'polypeptide(L)'
;MDDLLPRAGWGMKATLLTILLSSCLTSWVSATKAHDIHVSVCELRWNEESGAFEVSVKIFIDDLERALTLEGAPGLFIGTPKESAEANRYISAYLQKHFTIDVDGIRLIPDFLGKEISDDLLAVWCYVEFPAKMSHSKKCTLSNDILLELYDDQRNIMDIRMHKAHKDYTIFQPGRTTWTYTY
;
A
#
# COMPACT_ATOMS: atom_id res chain seq x y z
N MET A 1 6.49 -57.73 -66.12
CA MET A 1 5.06 -57.48 -66.00
C MET A 1 4.81 -57.61 -64.51
N ASP A 2 4.97 -56.53 -63.86
CA ASP A 2 4.04 -55.53 -63.39
C ASP A 2 3.82 -55.75 -61.88
N ASP A 3 3.84 -54.96 -60.98
CA ASP A 3 3.36 -53.59 -60.94
C ASP A 3 4.01 -52.82 -59.77
N LEU A 4 4.45 -51.65 -60.10
CA LEU A 4 4.87 -50.63 -59.17
C LEU A 4 3.64 -49.81 -58.72
N LEU A 5 3.33 -49.84 -57.40
CA LEU A 5 2.45 -48.84 -56.85
C LEU A 5 3.16 -48.05 -55.75
N PRO A 6 3.07 -46.70 -55.76
CA PRO A 6 3.78 -45.87 -54.79
C PRO A 6 3.02 -45.79 -53.47
N ARG A 7 3.70 -46.08 -52.37
CA ARG A 7 3.22 -45.75 -51.03
C ARG A 7 3.44 -44.26 -50.74
N ALA A 8 2.40 -43.48 -50.99
CA ALA A 8 2.38 -42.09 -50.56
C ALA A 8 1.54 -41.92 -49.29
N GLY A 9 2.05 -41.18 -48.32
CA GLY A 9 1.21 -40.31 -47.51
C GLY A 9 0.92 -40.63 -46.06
N TRP A 10 1.85 -41.12 -45.25
CA TRP A 10 1.62 -41.22 -43.80
C TRP A 10 2.51 -40.27 -42.92
N GLY A 11 3.46 -39.59 -43.52
CA GLY A 11 4.39 -38.73 -42.78
C GLY A 11 3.84 -37.29 -42.47
N MET A 12 2.90 -36.80 -43.27
CA MET A 12 2.48 -35.38 -43.13
C MET A 12 1.34 -35.12 -42.15
N LYS A 13 0.57 -36.14 -41.78
CA LYS A 13 -0.56 -35.94 -40.84
C LYS A 13 -0.11 -36.00 -39.34
N ALA A 14 1.00 -36.63 -39.05
CA ALA A 14 1.54 -36.72 -37.72
C ALA A 14 2.24 -35.42 -37.28
N THR A 15 2.89 -34.72 -38.20
CA THR A 15 3.63 -33.49 -37.93
C THR A 15 2.72 -32.28 -37.68
N LEU A 16 1.55 -32.24 -38.32
CA LEU A 16 0.56 -31.16 -38.12
C LEU A 16 -0.17 -31.30 -36.79
N LEU A 17 -0.37 -32.52 -36.25
CA LEU A 17 -1.03 -32.75 -34.99
C LEU A 17 -0.14 -32.38 -33.81
N THR A 18 1.18 -32.54 -33.92
CA THR A 18 2.15 -32.17 -32.86
C THR A 18 2.33 -30.65 -32.75
N ILE A 19 2.20 -29.89 -33.81
CA ILE A 19 2.30 -28.42 -33.78
C ILE A 19 1.05 -27.79 -33.16
N LEU A 20 -0.14 -28.38 -33.35
CA LEU A 20 -1.38 -27.90 -32.74
C LEU A 20 -1.46 -28.15 -31.21
N LEU A 21 -0.81 -29.20 -30.70
CA LEU A 21 -0.77 -29.48 -29.25
C LEU A 21 0.25 -28.61 -28.51
N SER A 22 1.28 -28.09 -29.18
CA SER A 22 2.32 -27.26 -28.56
C SER A 22 1.90 -25.81 -28.36
N SER A 23 0.87 -25.31 -29.05
CA SER A 23 0.41 -23.91 -28.94
C SER A 23 -0.59 -23.65 -27.80
N CYS A 24 -1.04 -24.68 -27.08
CA CYS A 24 -2.06 -24.56 -26.03
C CYS A 24 -1.49 -24.46 -24.62
N LEU A 25 -0.14 -24.42 -24.44
CA LEU A 25 0.52 -24.44 -23.13
C LEU A 25 1.09 -23.09 -22.67
N THR A 26 0.81 -22.00 -23.38
CA THR A 26 1.31 -20.69 -22.99
C THR A 26 0.19 -19.70 -22.78
N SER A 27 -0.52 -19.74 -21.67
CA SER A 27 -1.24 -18.57 -21.13
C SER A 27 -1.92 -18.91 -19.79
N TRP A 28 -1.17 -19.32 -18.81
CA TRP A 28 -1.61 -19.14 -17.43
C TRP A 28 -0.76 -18.03 -16.81
N VAL A 29 -0.92 -16.83 -17.34
CA VAL A 29 -0.62 -15.63 -16.56
C VAL A 29 -1.72 -15.57 -15.51
N SER A 30 -1.41 -16.01 -14.29
CA SER A 30 -2.22 -15.67 -13.13
C SER A 30 -2.22 -14.16 -13.03
N ALA A 31 -3.28 -13.53 -13.55
CA ALA A 31 -3.58 -12.16 -13.19
C ALA A 31 -3.78 -12.18 -11.67
N THR A 32 -2.83 -11.66 -10.92
CA THR A 32 -3.05 -11.26 -9.54
C THR A 32 -4.25 -10.34 -9.59
N LYS A 33 -5.38 -10.76 -9.02
CA LYS A 33 -6.55 -9.92 -8.89
C LYS A 33 -6.12 -8.75 -8.01
N ALA A 34 -5.85 -7.61 -8.64
CA ALA A 34 -5.81 -6.35 -7.92
C ALA A 34 -7.18 -6.19 -7.25
N HIS A 35 -7.23 -5.88 -5.96
CA HIS A 35 -8.48 -5.59 -5.30
C HIS A 35 -9.10 -4.33 -5.92
N ASP A 36 -10.41 -4.35 -6.14
CA ASP A 36 -11.14 -3.25 -6.79
C ASP A 36 -11.40 -2.06 -5.85
N ILE A 37 -10.84 -2.06 -4.63
CA ILE A 37 -11.08 -1.05 -3.60
C ILE A 37 -9.75 -0.46 -3.15
N HIS A 38 -9.50 0.81 -3.47
CA HIS A 38 -8.32 1.54 -3.06
C HIS A 38 -8.61 2.34 -1.80
N VAL A 39 -8.25 1.78 -0.63
CA VAL A 39 -8.53 2.37 0.67
C VAL A 39 -7.39 2.14 1.66
N SER A 40 -7.08 3.17 2.44
CA SER A 40 -6.33 3.02 3.69
C SER A 40 -7.19 3.46 4.88
N VAL A 41 -6.88 2.91 6.06
CA VAL A 41 -7.57 3.28 7.30
C VAL A 41 -6.53 3.80 8.28
N CYS A 42 -6.76 5.01 8.81
CA CYS A 42 -5.88 5.65 9.76
C CYS A 42 -6.63 5.94 11.06
N GLU A 43 -5.98 5.73 12.19
CA GLU A 43 -6.41 6.24 13.49
C GLU A 43 -5.36 7.19 14.02
N LEU A 44 -5.78 8.35 14.48
CA LEU A 44 -4.93 9.31 15.18
C LEU A 44 -5.48 9.57 16.57
N ARG A 45 -4.63 9.50 17.58
CA ARG A 45 -4.95 9.83 18.97
C ARG A 45 -3.89 10.75 19.54
N TRP A 46 -4.33 11.80 20.22
CA TRP A 46 -3.45 12.55 21.09
C TRP A 46 -3.31 11.81 22.42
N ASN A 47 -2.10 11.47 22.80
CA ASN A 47 -1.77 10.90 24.09
C ASN A 47 -1.15 11.98 24.99
N GLU A 48 -1.89 12.36 26.06
CA GLU A 48 -1.44 13.39 27.01
C GLU A 48 -0.25 12.91 27.85
N GLU A 49 -0.14 11.60 28.08
CA GLU A 49 0.91 11.02 28.93
C GLU A 49 2.27 11.00 28.21
N SER A 50 2.30 10.57 26.96
CA SER A 50 3.52 10.58 26.13
C SER A 50 3.82 11.95 25.54
N GLY A 51 2.82 12.84 25.42
CA GLY A 51 2.95 14.11 24.74
C GLY A 51 3.15 13.95 23.23
N ALA A 52 2.45 12.98 22.61
CA ALA A 52 2.59 12.65 21.21
C ALA A 52 1.23 12.38 20.54
N PHE A 53 1.17 12.57 19.24
CA PHE A 53 0.14 11.97 18.41
C PHE A 53 0.54 10.53 18.08
N GLU A 54 -0.26 9.58 18.47
CA GLU A 54 -0.15 8.18 18.10
C GLU A 54 -0.98 7.95 16.83
N VAL A 55 -0.34 7.40 15.80
CA VAL A 55 -0.96 7.14 14.52
C VAL A 55 -0.79 5.67 14.15
N SER A 56 -1.89 5.00 13.80
CA SER A 56 -1.86 3.72 13.13
C SER A 56 -2.43 3.84 11.73
N VAL A 57 -1.76 3.23 10.75
CA VAL A 57 -2.15 3.26 9.35
C VAL A 57 -2.23 1.84 8.81
N LYS A 58 -3.42 1.41 8.37
CA LYS A 58 -3.64 0.14 7.69
C LYS A 58 -3.59 0.36 6.18
N ILE A 59 -2.69 -0.34 5.49
CA ILE A 59 -2.49 -0.25 4.04
C ILE A 59 -2.46 -1.67 3.48
N PHE A 60 -3.04 -1.92 2.30
CA PHE A 60 -2.87 -3.18 1.59
C PHE A 60 -1.39 -3.37 1.18
N ILE A 61 -0.87 -4.58 1.39
CA ILE A 61 0.56 -4.87 1.20
C ILE A 61 0.98 -4.69 -0.25
N ASP A 62 0.18 -5.16 -1.20
CA ASP A 62 0.46 -5.07 -2.63
C ASP A 62 0.49 -3.61 -3.13
N ASP A 63 -0.42 -2.76 -2.64
CA ASP A 63 -0.43 -1.33 -2.96
C ASP A 63 0.78 -0.61 -2.35
N LEU A 64 1.10 -0.91 -1.10
CA LEU A 64 2.28 -0.34 -0.45
C LEU A 64 3.57 -0.76 -1.17
N GLU A 65 3.73 -2.03 -1.52
CA GLU A 65 4.91 -2.49 -2.28
C GLU A 65 4.99 -1.84 -3.66
N ARG A 66 3.84 -1.59 -4.29
CA ARG A 66 3.78 -0.88 -5.56
C ARG A 66 4.25 0.57 -5.42
N ALA A 67 3.75 1.29 -4.39
CA ALA A 67 4.18 2.65 -4.09
C ALA A 67 5.68 2.72 -3.80
N LEU A 68 6.18 1.84 -2.93
CA LEU A 68 7.59 1.77 -2.58
C LEU A 68 8.49 1.41 -3.78
N THR A 69 8.00 0.57 -4.69
CA THR A 69 8.71 0.26 -5.94
C THR A 69 8.85 1.49 -6.83
N LEU A 70 7.81 2.34 -6.95
CA LEU A 70 7.88 3.60 -7.68
C LEU A 70 8.89 4.58 -7.04
N GLU A 71 9.06 4.51 -5.72
CA GLU A 71 10.07 5.30 -5.00
C GLU A 71 11.49 4.69 -5.01
N GLY A 72 11.70 3.61 -5.77
CA GLY A 72 13.02 3.00 -5.96
C GLY A 72 13.37 1.90 -4.97
N ALA A 73 12.40 1.31 -4.27
CA ALA A 73 12.58 0.21 -3.34
C ALA A 73 11.87 -1.10 -3.79
N PRO A 74 12.29 -1.74 -4.88
CA PRO A 74 11.65 -2.97 -5.35
C PRO A 74 12.01 -4.18 -4.50
N GLY A 75 11.10 -5.18 -4.45
CA GLY A 75 11.37 -6.50 -3.89
C GLY A 75 11.50 -6.51 -2.38
N LEU A 76 10.67 -5.77 -1.67
CA LEU A 76 10.69 -5.74 -0.20
C LEU A 76 10.06 -6.99 0.42
N PHE A 77 9.11 -7.65 -0.25
CA PHE A 77 8.42 -8.87 0.17
C PHE A 77 7.80 -8.77 1.56
N ILE A 78 7.11 -7.64 1.83
CA ILE A 78 6.53 -7.28 3.13
C ILE A 78 5.62 -8.40 3.65
N GLY A 79 5.81 -8.78 4.91
CA GLY A 79 5.01 -9.81 5.59
C GLY A 79 5.33 -11.25 5.18
N THR A 80 6.39 -11.48 4.41
CA THR A 80 6.81 -12.83 4.00
C THR A 80 8.11 -13.25 4.70
N PRO A 81 8.44 -14.57 4.70
CA PRO A 81 9.75 -15.03 5.20
C PRO A 81 10.96 -14.47 4.43
N LYS A 82 10.74 -13.84 3.28
CA LYS A 82 11.78 -13.20 2.45
C LYS A 82 11.80 -11.69 2.60
N GLU A 83 11.12 -11.14 3.60
CA GLU A 83 11.06 -9.70 3.80
C GLU A 83 12.46 -9.09 3.92
N SER A 84 12.69 -8.01 3.18
CA SER A 84 13.95 -7.25 3.22
C SER A 84 14.15 -6.62 4.59
N ALA A 85 15.37 -6.69 5.13
CA ALA A 85 15.74 -5.98 6.36
C ALA A 85 15.56 -4.45 6.26
N GLU A 86 15.55 -3.91 5.04
CA GLU A 86 15.35 -2.49 4.75
C GLU A 86 13.86 -2.09 4.68
N ALA A 87 12.91 -3.04 4.74
CA ALA A 87 11.48 -2.76 4.56
C ALA A 87 10.99 -1.65 5.50
N ASN A 88 11.30 -1.73 6.78
CA ASN A 88 10.89 -0.72 7.77
C ASN A 88 11.43 0.67 7.44
N ARG A 89 12.66 0.78 6.93
CA ARG A 89 13.28 2.06 6.54
C ARG A 89 12.51 2.70 5.37
N TYR A 90 12.18 1.91 4.35
CA TYR A 90 11.43 2.41 3.19
C TYR A 90 10.00 2.78 3.55
N ILE A 91 9.32 1.97 4.36
CA ILE A 91 7.96 2.26 4.86
C ILE A 91 7.96 3.55 5.68
N SER A 92 8.92 3.71 6.60
CA SER A 92 9.06 4.93 7.41
C SER A 92 9.24 6.17 6.55
N ALA A 93 10.15 6.12 5.55
CA ALA A 93 10.39 7.23 4.65
C ALA A 93 9.15 7.59 3.82
N TYR A 94 8.42 6.59 3.33
CA TYR A 94 7.17 6.76 2.60
C TYR A 94 6.10 7.44 3.47
N LEU A 95 5.87 6.92 4.67
CA LEU A 95 4.89 7.49 5.59
C LEU A 95 5.26 8.92 6.01
N GLN A 96 6.54 9.21 6.27
CA GLN A 96 7.01 10.56 6.59
C GLN A 96 6.72 11.57 5.46
N LYS A 97 6.76 11.13 4.21
CA LYS A 97 6.48 11.96 3.03
C LYS A 97 4.98 12.16 2.82
N HIS A 98 4.18 11.10 2.98
CA HIS A 98 2.77 11.07 2.59
C HIS A 98 1.78 11.25 3.74
N PHE A 99 2.25 11.22 5.00
CA PHE A 99 1.45 11.51 6.18
C PHE A 99 2.16 12.51 7.07
N THR A 100 1.58 13.68 7.25
CA THR A 100 2.25 14.77 7.97
C THR A 100 1.34 15.45 8.96
N ILE A 101 1.93 15.92 10.07
CA ILE A 101 1.26 16.71 11.12
C ILE A 101 2.03 18.01 11.31
N ASP A 102 1.32 19.14 11.20
CA ASP A 102 1.84 20.46 11.49
C ASP A 102 1.08 21.06 12.69
N VAL A 103 1.81 21.52 13.67
CA VAL A 103 1.25 22.24 14.83
C VAL A 103 1.74 23.67 14.81
N ASP A 104 0.79 24.62 14.72
CA ASP A 104 1.06 26.06 14.57
C ASP A 104 2.05 26.38 13.42
N GLY A 105 1.99 25.60 12.33
CA GLY A 105 2.87 25.74 11.16
C GLY A 105 4.24 25.07 11.30
N ILE A 106 4.50 24.38 12.41
CA ILE A 106 5.74 23.62 12.62
C ILE A 106 5.47 22.16 12.28
N ARG A 107 6.20 21.61 11.29
CA ARG A 107 6.16 20.21 10.91
C ARG A 107 6.72 19.35 12.03
N LEU A 108 5.93 18.39 12.50
CA LEU A 108 6.40 17.38 13.44
C LEU A 108 7.23 16.32 12.71
N ILE A 109 8.22 15.80 13.41
CA ILE A 109 9.07 14.70 12.91
C ILE A 109 8.50 13.40 13.45
N PRO A 110 8.14 12.43 12.59
CA PRO A 110 7.61 11.15 13.04
C PRO A 110 8.71 10.20 13.51
N ASP A 111 8.38 9.41 14.53
CA ASP A 111 9.11 8.24 14.97
C ASP A 111 8.34 6.99 14.53
N PHE A 112 8.93 6.19 13.62
CA PHE A 112 8.34 4.93 13.17
C PHE A 112 8.58 3.85 14.21
N LEU A 113 7.51 3.38 14.86
CA LEU A 113 7.61 2.40 15.95
C LEU A 113 7.68 0.96 15.44
N GLY A 114 7.14 0.70 14.25
CA GLY A 114 7.12 -0.62 13.67
C GLY A 114 5.88 -0.90 12.84
N LYS A 115 5.71 -2.17 12.48
CA LYS A 115 4.57 -2.66 11.72
C LYS A 115 4.10 -4.03 12.18
N GLU A 116 2.87 -4.36 11.85
CA GLU A 116 2.24 -5.65 12.11
C GLU A 116 1.42 -6.08 10.90
N ILE A 117 1.50 -7.36 10.54
CA ILE A 117 0.71 -7.89 9.42
C ILE A 117 -0.68 -8.24 9.93
N SER A 118 -1.73 -7.88 9.18
CA SER A 118 -3.10 -8.24 9.51
C SER A 118 -3.33 -9.76 9.45
N ASP A 119 -4.29 -10.26 10.22
CA ASP A 119 -4.57 -11.70 10.34
C ASP A 119 -4.91 -12.37 9.00
N ASP A 120 -5.48 -11.61 8.07
CA ASP A 120 -5.80 -12.04 6.71
C ASP A 120 -4.61 -12.03 5.75
N LEU A 121 -3.45 -11.55 6.21
CA LEU A 121 -2.21 -11.39 5.45
C LEU A 121 -2.32 -10.44 4.23
N LEU A 122 -3.39 -9.64 4.14
CA LEU A 122 -3.62 -8.76 2.99
C LEU A 122 -3.14 -7.32 3.26
N ALA A 123 -3.03 -6.91 4.52
CA ALA A 123 -2.66 -5.56 4.88
C ALA A 123 -1.57 -5.52 5.95
N VAL A 124 -0.95 -4.37 6.08
CA VAL A 124 0.01 -4.06 7.13
C VAL A 124 -0.50 -2.87 7.94
N TRP A 125 -0.45 -2.99 9.28
CA TRP A 125 -0.57 -1.89 10.21
C TRP A 125 0.80 -1.28 10.43
N CYS A 126 0.92 0.02 10.25
CA CYS A 126 2.13 0.79 10.53
C CYS A 126 1.85 1.71 11.71
N TYR A 127 2.75 1.76 12.68
CA TYR A 127 2.63 2.55 13.91
C TYR A 127 3.66 3.66 13.91
N VAL A 128 3.18 4.89 14.11
CA VAL A 128 4.01 6.10 14.07
C VAL A 128 3.64 7.01 15.23
N GLU A 129 4.63 7.58 15.91
CA GLU A 129 4.44 8.65 16.87
C GLU A 129 4.95 9.99 16.34
N PHE A 130 4.25 11.06 16.69
CA PHE A 130 4.67 12.43 16.42
C PHE A 130 4.76 13.20 17.74
N PRO A 131 5.95 13.26 18.38
CA PRO A 131 6.13 14.04 19.61
C PRO A 131 5.79 15.51 19.39
N ALA A 132 5.00 16.11 20.29
CA ALA A 132 4.51 17.46 20.15
C ALA A 132 4.38 18.18 21.50
N LYS A 133 4.51 19.51 21.48
CA LYS A 133 4.24 20.37 22.62
C LYS A 133 2.91 21.10 22.39
N MET A 134 1.83 20.62 23.01
CA MET A 134 0.46 21.11 22.77
C MET A 134 -0.02 22.18 23.74
N SER A 135 0.72 22.51 24.81
CA SER A 135 0.23 23.31 25.95
C SER A 135 -0.31 24.71 25.60
N HIS A 136 0.01 25.26 24.43
CA HIS A 136 -0.45 26.58 23.97
C HIS A 136 -0.76 26.59 22.47
N SER A 137 -0.88 25.42 21.85
CA SER A 137 -1.10 25.29 20.42
C SER A 137 -2.52 25.72 20.06
N LYS A 138 -2.66 26.40 18.94
CA LYS A 138 -3.93 26.94 18.43
C LYS A 138 -4.47 26.15 17.25
N LYS A 139 -3.57 25.55 16.46
CA LYS A 139 -3.95 24.94 15.21
C LYS A 139 -3.15 23.65 14.98
N CYS A 140 -3.84 22.58 14.59
CA CYS A 140 -3.23 21.34 14.09
C CYS A 140 -3.71 21.10 12.66
N THR A 141 -2.79 20.85 11.74
CA THR A 141 -3.10 20.50 10.35
C THR A 141 -2.53 19.12 10.04
N LEU A 142 -3.38 18.23 9.55
CA LEU A 142 -3.02 16.92 9.06
C LEU A 142 -3.01 16.92 7.54
N SER A 143 -2.03 16.27 6.93
CA SER A 143 -2.04 15.95 5.50
C SER A 143 -1.87 14.45 5.32
N ASN A 144 -2.67 13.86 4.44
CA ASN A 144 -2.61 12.45 4.10
C ASN A 144 -2.89 12.30 2.60
N ASP A 145 -1.86 11.96 1.87
CA ASP A 145 -1.92 11.65 0.44
C ASP A 145 -1.36 10.26 0.10
N ILE A 146 -1.37 9.36 1.11
CA ILE A 146 -0.97 7.95 0.95
C ILE A 146 -1.69 7.33 -0.24
N LEU A 147 -0.93 6.72 -1.17
CA LEU A 147 -1.38 6.02 -2.39
C LEU A 147 -2.16 6.88 -3.40
N LEU A 148 -2.26 8.20 -3.19
CA LEU A 148 -2.91 9.08 -4.17
C LEU A 148 -2.10 9.22 -5.46
N GLU A 149 -0.81 8.91 -5.43
CA GLU A 149 0.07 8.84 -6.60
C GLU A 149 -0.19 7.60 -7.47
N LEU A 150 -0.87 6.58 -6.92
CA LEU A 150 -1.19 5.35 -7.64
C LEU A 150 -2.61 5.33 -8.20
N TYR A 151 -3.58 5.91 -7.46
CA TYR A 151 -4.99 5.70 -7.73
C TYR A 151 -5.80 6.98 -7.60
N ASP A 152 -6.54 7.32 -8.66
CA ASP A 152 -7.43 8.50 -8.68
C ASP A 152 -8.67 8.33 -7.79
N ASP A 153 -9.00 7.12 -7.43
CA ASP A 153 -10.15 6.76 -6.58
C ASP A 153 -9.76 6.39 -5.15
N GLN A 154 -8.47 6.53 -4.78
CA GLN A 154 -7.99 6.26 -3.41
C GLN A 154 -8.79 7.03 -2.36
N ARG A 155 -9.10 6.36 -1.25
CA ARG A 155 -9.74 6.93 -0.06
C ARG A 155 -8.93 6.61 1.18
N ASN A 156 -8.45 7.64 1.87
CA ASN A 156 -7.76 7.48 3.15
C ASN A 156 -8.74 7.88 4.26
N ILE A 157 -9.34 6.89 4.89
CA ILE A 157 -10.33 7.03 5.95
C ILE A 157 -9.61 7.28 7.26
N MET A 158 -10.04 8.28 8.05
CA MET A 158 -9.34 8.64 9.27
C MET A 158 -10.30 8.91 10.44
N ASP A 159 -10.12 8.18 11.55
CA ASP A 159 -10.66 8.48 12.89
C ASP A 159 -9.66 9.37 13.63
N ILE A 160 -10.11 10.53 14.10
CA ILE A 160 -9.27 11.54 14.74
C ILE A 160 -9.76 11.78 16.16
N ARG A 161 -8.87 11.60 17.14
CA ARG A 161 -9.14 11.82 18.58
C ARG A 161 -8.10 12.76 19.18
N MET A 162 -8.41 14.06 19.17
CA MET A 162 -7.49 15.11 19.64
C MET A 162 -7.40 15.16 21.18
N HIS A 163 -8.50 14.94 21.88
CA HIS A 163 -8.62 14.77 23.33
C HIS A 163 -9.97 14.14 23.70
N LYS A 164 -10.20 13.85 24.99
CA LYS A 164 -11.35 13.03 25.46
C LYS A 164 -12.72 13.45 24.92
N ALA A 165 -12.90 14.74 24.62
CA ALA A 165 -14.19 15.30 24.16
C ALA A 165 -14.25 15.51 22.64
N HIS A 166 -13.13 15.50 21.92
CA HIS A 166 -13.13 15.79 20.49
C HIS A 166 -12.81 14.52 19.67
N LYS A 167 -13.82 14.10 18.93
CA LYS A 167 -13.72 13.03 17.93
C LYS A 167 -14.19 13.60 16.60
N ASP A 168 -13.44 13.32 15.55
CA ASP A 168 -13.80 13.67 14.19
C ASP A 168 -13.52 12.48 13.27
N TYR A 169 -14.13 12.53 12.11
CA TYR A 169 -13.98 11.52 11.07
C TYR A 169 -13.86 12.19 9.72
N THR A 170 -12.82 11.89 8.98
CA THR A 170 -12.59 12.50 7.68
C THR A 170 -12.12 11.48 6.65
N ILE A 171 -12.26 11.83 5.37
CA ILE A 171 -11.75 11.07 4.24
C ILE A 171 -10.86 12.00 3.44
N PHE A 172 -9.58 11.62 3.29
CA PHE A 172 -8.67 12.27 2.35
C PHE A 172 -8.77 11.56 1.00
N GLN A 173 -8.68 12.33 -0.06
CA GLN A 173 -8.85 11.87 -1.44
C GLN A 173 -8.25 12.89 -2.41
N PRO A 174 -8.11 12.60 -3.72
CA PRO A 174 -7.67 13.59 -4.69
C PRO A 174 -8.45 14.90 -4.56
N GLY A 175 -7.74 16.03 -4.46
CA GLY A 175 -8.31 17.35 -4.23
C GLY A 175 -8.70 17.67 -2.77
N ARG A 176 -8.63 16.71 -1.85
CA ARG A 176 -8.87 16.92 -0.42
C ARG A 176 -7.87 16.10 0.42
N THR A 177 -6.66 16.62 0.56
CA THR A 177 -5.55 15.93 1.24
C THR A 177 -5.23 16.52 2.62
N THR A 178 -5.97 17.55 3.08
CA THR A 178 -5.71 18.22 4.35
C THR A 178 -6.95 18.30 5.22
N TRP A 179 -6.73 18.25 6.53
CA TRP A 179 -7.71 18.52 7.57
C TRP A 179 -7.10 19.43 8.64
N THR A 180 -7.89 20.31 9.23
CA THR A 180 -7.41 21.27 10.23
C THR A 180 -8.31 21.29 11.44
N TYR A 181 -7.69 21.28 12.61
CA TYR A 181 -8.33 21.50 13.90
C TYR A 181 -7.81 22.79 14.54
N THR A 182 -8.72 23.57 15.12
CA THR A 182 -8.41 24.79 15.89
C THR A 182 -8.89 24.58 17.32
N TYR A 183 -8.00 24.80 18.29
CA TYR A 183 -8.23 24.63 19.73
C TYR A 183 -9.01 25.79 20.34
#